data_df6ef32cf910c5fad1f88d83a68b82d4
#
_entry.id   df6ef32cf910c5fad1f88d83a68b82d4
#
_cell.length_a   1.000
_cell.length_b   1.000
_cell.length_c   1.000
_cell.angle_alpha   90.00
_cell.angle_beta   90.00
_cell.angle_gamma   90.00
#
_symmetry.space_group_name_H-M   'P 1'
#
loop_
_entity.id
_entity.type
_entity.pdbx_description
1 polymer ?
#
loop_
_entity_poly.entity_id
_entity_poly.type
_entity_poly.pdbx_seq_one_letter_code
_entity_poly.pdbx_strand_id
1 'polypeptide(L)'
;MLARIRTLIKQVDPEVVEEWKWRGVPVWEHAGIICTGETYKNVVKMTFARGATLEDPSGLFNSSLEGNTRRAIDIHEGDKIDEEALKALIRAAVALNLSVRAAARPARSQKPKSA
;
A
#
# COMPACT_ATOMS: atom_id res chain seq x y z
N MET A 1 11.63 -3.44 -12.86
CA MET A 1 11.01 -3.85 -11.58
C MET A 1 9.94 -2.89 -11.11
N LEU A 2 10.26 -1.62 -10.94
CA LEU A 2 9.25 -0.64 -10.53
C LEU A 2 8.08 -0.55 -11.50
N ALA A 3 8.36 -0.61 -12.80
CA ALA A 3 7.31 -0.56 -13.80
C ALA A 3 6.31 -1.72 -13.65
N ARG A 4 6.81 -2.90 -13.30
CA ARG A 4 5.93 -4.06 -13.08
C ARG A 4 5.07 -3.85 -11.83
N ILE A 5 5.65 -3.30 -10.79
CA ILE A 5 4.91 -2.99 -9.56
C ILE A 5 3.80 -2.00 -9.84
N ARG A 6 4.09 -0.95 -10.60
CA ARG A 6 3.08 0.03 -11.00
C ARG A 6 1.94 -0.61 -11.76
N THR A 7 2.27 -1.52 -12.67
CA THR A 7 1.25 -2.24 -13.43
C THR A 7 0.37 -3.07 -12.51
N LEU A 8 0.94 -3.79 -11.59
CA LEU A 8 0.18 -4.63 -10.65
C LEU A 8 -0.76 -3.80 -9.78
N ILE A 9 -0.28 -2.67 -9.28
CA ILE A 9 -1.10 -1.77 -8.46
C ILE A 9 -2.30 -1.27 -9.25
N LYS A 10 -2.08 -0.84 -10.49
CA LYS A 10 -3.16 -0.34 -11.33
C LYS A 10 -4.14 -1.42 -11.77
N GLN A 11 -3.69 -2.66 -11.88
CA GLN A 11 -4.57 -3.78 -12.16
C GLN A 11 -5.52 -4.06 -11.00
N VAL A 12 -5.00 -3.95 -9.78
CA VAL A 12 -5.81 -4.16 -8.57
C VAL A 12 -6.79 -3.01 -8.37
N ASP A 13 -6.32 -1.79 -8.60
CA ASP A 13 -7.09 -0.59 -8.31
C ASP A 13 -6.96 0.42 -9.46
N PRO A 14 -7.85 0.33 -10.46
CA PRO A 14 -7.81 1.28 -11.58
C PRO A 14 -8.02 2.73 -11.16
N GLU A 15 -8.56 2.97 -9.96
CA GLU A 15 -8.81 4.33 -9.46
C GLU A 15 -7.68 4.85 -8.60
N VAL A 16 -6.58 4.10 -8.48
CA VAL A 16 -5.44 4.52 -7.66
C VAL A 16 -4.87 5.84 -8.19
N VAL A 17 -4.54 6.72 -7.27
CA VAL A 17 -3.85 7.97 -7.58
C VAL A 17 -2.36 7.75 -7.38
N GLU A 18 -1.59 8.06 -8.41
CA GLU A 18 -0.14 7.92 -8.38
C GLU A 18 0.49 9.31 -8.42
N GLU A 19 1.25 9.65 -7.41
CA GLU A 19 1.99 10.90 -7.37
C GLU A 19 3.47 10.60 -7.21
N TRP A 20 4.31 11.42 -7.81
CA TRP A 20 5.76 11.29 -7.71
C TRP A 20 6.27 12.41 -6.81
N LYS A 21 6.85 12.02 -5.68
CA LYS A 21 7.35 12.95 -4.66
C LYS A 21 8.81 12.69 -4.39
N TRP A 22 9.44 13.57 -3.66
CA TRP A 22 10.81 13.41 -3.15
C TRP A 22 11.78 12.88 -4.21
N ARG A 23 11.90 13.59 -5.33
CA ARG A 23 12.84 13.26 -6.39
C ARG A 23 12.61 11.88 -7.01
N GLY A 24 11.38 11.59 -7.31
CA GLY A 24 11.07 10.39 -8.07
C GLY A 24 10.61 9.19 -7.25
N VAL A 25 10.08 9.43 -6.08
CA VAL A 25 9.43 8.36 -5.31
C VAL A 25 7.95 8.36 -5.62
N PRO A 26 7.43 7.30 -6.26
CA PRO A 26 5.99 7.20 -6.47
C PRO A 26 5.27 6.87 -5.17
N VAL A 27 4.14 7.52 -4.99
CA VAL A 27 3.23 7.30 -3.87
C VAL A 27 1.88 6.93 -4.45
N TRP A 28 1.33 5.82 -4.03
CA TRP A 28 0.02 5.36 -4.47
C TRP A 28 -1.00 5.56 -3.37
N GLU A 29 -2.11 6.18 -3.73
CA GLU A 29 -3.16 6.55 -2.79
C GLU A 29 -4.53 6.12 -3.27
N HIS A 30 -5.33 5.67 -2.32
CA HIS A 30 -6.77 5.47 -2.48
C HIS A 30 -7.36 5.52 -1.07
N ALA A 31 -8.11 6.58 -0.78
CA ALA A 31 -8.63 6.85 0.57
C ALA A 31 -7.50 6.92 1.61
N GLY A 32 -6.36 7.45 1.23
CA GLY A 32 -5.15 7.53 2.01
C GLY A 32 -4.01 6.81 1.32
N ILE A 33 -2.81 6.95 1.84
CA ILE A 33 -1.64 6.32 1.24
C ILE A 33 -1.75 4.80 1.36
N ILE A 34 -1.58 4.11 0.23
CA ILE A 34 -1.45 2.66 0.20
C ILE A 34 0.00 2.30 0.47
N CYS A 35 0.87 2.71 -0.41
CA CYS A 35 2.30 2.42 -0.31
C CYS A 35 3.12 3.40 -1.13
N THR A 36 4.43 3.37 -0.91
CA THR A 36 5.42 4.09 -1.70
C THR A 36 6.39 3.10 -2.30
N GLY A 37 7.10 3.51 -3.35
CA GLY A 37 8.09 2.66 -4.01
C GLY A 37 9.42 3.39 -4.17
N GLU A 38 10.33 3.18 -3.24
CA GLU A 38 11.65 3.78 -3.32
C GLU A 38 12.59 2.85 -4.07
N THR A 39 13.29 3.41 -5.06
CA THR A 39 14.26 2.63 -5.82
C THR A 39 15.67 2.93 -5.33
N TYR A 40 16.35 1.89 -4.90
CA TYR A 40 17.77 1.93 -4.60
C TYR A 40 18.51 1.18 -5.70
N LYS A 41 19.83 1.10 -5.60
CA LYS A 41 20.65 0.58 -6.70
C LYS A 41 20.15 -0.76 -7.26
N ASN A 42 19.87 -1.73 -6.42
CA ASN A 42 19.44 -3.06 -6.86
C ASN A 42 18.17 -3.52 -6.13
N VAL A 43 17.45 -2.58 -5.54
CA VAL A 43 16.30 -2.89 -4.67
C VAL A 43 15.21 -1.87 -4.89
N VAL A 44 13.98 -2.34 -4.95
CA VAL A 44 12.81 -1.48 -4.80
C VAL A 44 12.20 -1.79 -3.44
N LYS A 45 12.07 -0.77 -2.62
CA LYS A 45 11.41 -0.89 -1.32
C LYS A 45 9.99 -0.39 -1.44
N MET A 46 9.02 -1.28 -1.26
CA MET A 46 7.62 -0.92 -1.16
C MET A 46 7.26 -0.79 0.32
N THR A 47 6.95 0.43 0.75
CA THR A 47 6.55 0.67 2.14
C THR A 47 5.04 0.87 2.20
N PHE A 48 4.36 -0.03 2.90
CA PHE A 48 2.91 0.04 3.10
C PHE A 48 2.62 0.86 4.34
N ALA A 49 1.86 1.93 4.16
CA ALA A 49 1.61 2.90 5.22
C ALA A 49 0.94 2.29 6.46
N ARG A 50 0.09 1.30 6.25
CA ARG A 50 -0.60 0.59 7.34
C ARG A 50 -0.23 -0.88 7.39
N GLY A 51 1.01 -1.20 6.98
CA GLY A 51 1.47 -2.57 6.85
C GLY A 51 1.35 -3.39 8.12
N ALA A 52 1.56 -2.76 9.27
CA ALA A 52 1.49 -3.48 10.55
C ALA A 52 0.09 -4.02 10.87
N THR A 53 -0.95 -3.44 10.27
CA THR A 53 -2.34 -3.87 10.46
C THR A 53 -2.77 -4.91 9.42
N LEU A 54 -2.01 -5.04 8.34
CA LEU A 54 -2.35 -5.95 7.27
C LEU A 54 -1.94 -7.38 7.61
N GLU A 55 -2.79 -8.33 7.27
CA GLU A 55 -2.42 -9.73 7.29
C GLU A 55 -1.53 -10.01 6.09
N ASP A 56 -0.48 -10.78 6.32
CA ASP A 56 0.49 -11.13 5.29
C ASP A 56 0.74 -12.63 5.33
N PRO A 57 -0.26 -13.43 4.90
CA PRO A 57 -0.15 -14.88 5.00
C PRO A 57 0.99 -15.47 4.16
N SER A 58 1.40 -14.79 3.12
CA SER A 58 2.50 -15.25 2.26
C SER A 58 3.86 -14.78 2.75
N GLY A 59 3.92 -13.98 3.81
CA GLY A 59 5.18 -13.52 4.36
C GLY A 59 5.95 -12.59 3.44
N LEU A 60 5.28 -11.68 2.75
CA LEU A 60 5.93 -10.76 1.82
C LEU A 60 6.72 -9.67 2.54
N PHE A 61 6.24 -9.18 3.67
CA PHE A 61 6.96 -8.14 4.40
C PHE A 61 8.27 -8.71 4.93
N ASN A 62 9.36 -8.09 4.52
CA ASN A 62 10.70 -8.53 4.90
C ASN A 62 11.59 -7.39 5.38
N SER A 63 11.01 -6.22 5.57
CA SER A 63 11.74 -5.03 5.99
C SER A 63 10.83 -4.17 6.85
N SER A 64 11.42 -3.35 7.70
CA SER A 64 10.68 -2.47 8.62
C SER A 64 9.70 -3.24 9.52
N LEU A 65 10.08 -4.45 9.92
CA LEU A 65 9.18 -5.35 10.66
C LEU A 65 8.91 -4.89 12.09
N GLU A 66 9.74 -4.01 12.62
CA GLU A 66 9.58 -3.48 13.97
C GLU A 66 8.76 -2.20 14.02
N GLY A 67 8.36 -1.68 12.85
CA GLY A 67 7.54 -0.49 12.80
C GLY A 67 6.16 -0.71 13.41
N ASN A 68 5.65 0.28 14.11
CA ASN A 68 4.33 0.19 14.74
C ASN A 68 3.20 0.30 13.72
N THR A 69 3.43 0.94 12.60
CA THR A 69 2.42 1.20 11.58
C THR A 69 2.83 0.69 10.22
N ARG A 70 4.06 0.93 9.83
CA ARG A 70 4.57 0.62 8.49
C ARG A 70 5.25 -0.73 8.44
N ARG A 71 5.14 -1.37 7.28
CA ARG A 71 5.90 -2.56 6.93
C ARG A 71 6.35 -2.40 5.49
N ALA A 72 7.47 -3.02 5.16
CA ALA A 72 8.03 -2.87 3.82
C ALA A 72 8.40 -4.20 3.21
N ILE A 73 8.40 -4.21 1.88
CA ILE A 73 8.89 -5.31 1.07
C ILE A 73 10.10 -4.80 0.31
N ASP A 74 11.26 -5.41 0.53
CA ASP A 74 12.44 -5.15 -0.28
C ASP A 74 12.48 -6.19 -1.39
N ILE A 75 12.36 -5.72 -2.63
CA ILE A 75 12.39 -6.57 -3.81
C ILE A 75 13.72 -6.32 -4.49
N HIS A 76 14.59 -7.33 -4.49
CA HIS A 76 15.92 -7.23 -5.08
C HIS A 76 15.87 -7.55 -6.57
N GLU A 77 16.82 -7.01 -7.30
CA GLU A 77 16.96 -7.32 -8.71
C GLU A 77 17.11 -8.83 -8.90
N GLY A 78 16.33 -9.38 -9.81
CA GLY A 78 16.33 -10.82 -10.06
C GLY A 78 15.38 -11.63 -9.20
N ASP A 79 14.80 -11.03 -8.18
CA ASP A 79 13.80 -11.71 -7.37
C ASP A 79 12.57 -12.04 -8.20
N LYS A 80 11.99 -13.21 -7.94
CA LYS A 80 10.69 -13.54 -8.48
C LYS A 80 9.64 -13.01 -7.54
N ILE A 81 8.77 -12.16 -8.08
CA ILE A 81 7.67 -11.59 -7.31
C ILE A 81 6.50 -12.56 -7.34
N ASP A 82 5.99 -12.91 -6.18
CA ASP A 82 4.70 -13.62 -6.09
C ASP A 82 3.62 -12.58 -6.36
N GLU A 83 3.28 -12.42 -7.62
CA GLU A 83 2.39 -11.35 -8.06
C GLU A 83 0.97 -11.50 -7.50
N GLU A 84 0.48 -12.73 -7.37
CA GLU A 84 -0.84 -12.94 -6.81
C GLU A 84 -0.91 -12.58 -5.34
N ALA A 85 0.13 -12.96 -4.59
CA ALA A 85 0.21 -12.58 -3.17
C ALA A 85 0.36 -11.07 -3.01
N LEU A 86 1.16 -10.44 -3.87
CA LEU A 86 1.34 -8.98 -3.83
C LEU A 86 0.02 -8.27 -4.18
N LYS A 87 -0.69 -8.72 -5.19
CA LYS A 87 -1.98 -8.16 -5.54
C LYS A 87 -2.98 -8.30 -4.40
N ALA A 88 -2.99 -9.45 -3.73
CA ALA A 88 -3.86 -9.66 -2.58
C ALA A 88 -3.53 -8.68 -1.44
N LEU A 89 -2.26 -8.43 -1.21
CA LEU A 89 -1.82 -7.49 -0.19
C LEU A 89 -2.24 -6.06 -0.54
N ILE A 90 -2.11 -5.67 -1.80
CA ILE A 90 -2.54 -4.36 -2.27
C ILE A 90 -4.07 -4.20 -2.10
N ARG A 91 -4.84 -5.22 -2.47
CA ARG A 91 -6.30 -5.20 -2.25
C ARG A 91 -6.64 -5.01 -0.79
N ALA A 92 -5.94 -5.73 0.08
CA ALA A 92 -6.15 -5.62 1.52
C ALA A 92 -5.83 -4.21 2.02
N ALA A 93 -4.77 -3.60 1.49
CA ALA A 93 -4.39 -2.24 1.86
C ALA A 93 -5.44 -1.21 1.42
N VAL A 94 -5.98 -1.35 0.22
CA VAL A 94 -7.06 -0.49 -0.26
C VAL A 94 -8.31 -0.68 0.60
N ALA A 95 -8.68 -1.91 0.86
CA ALA A 95 -9.84 -2.22 1.70
C ALA A 95 -9.70 -1.65 3.10
N LEU A 96 -8.51 -1.74 3.67
CA LEU A 96 -8.24 -1.17 5.00
C LEU A 96 -8.38 0.35 4.99
N ASN A 97 -7.84 1.02 3.99
CA ASN A 97 -7.96 2.47 3.88
C ASN A 97 -9.43 2.89 3.77
N LEU A 98 -10.21 2.19 2.97
CA LEU A 98 -11.64 2.45 2.83
C LEU A 98 -12.38 2.20 4.14
N SER A 99 -12.03 1.15 4.85
CA SER A 99 -12.62 0.81 6.13
C SER A 99 -12.32 1.87 7.19
N VAL A 100 -11.09 2.34 7.27
CA VAL A 100 -10.69 3.40 8.20
C VAL A 100 -11.42 4.69 7.88
N ARG A 101 -11.52 5.02 6.60
CA ARG A 101 -12.23 6.22 6.15
C ARG A 101 -13.72 6.13 6.48
N ALA A 102 -14.33 4.98 6.26
CA ALA A 102 -15.73 4.75 6.58
C ALA A 102 -15.97 4.84 8.07
N ALA A 103 -15.07 4.28 8.88
CA ALA A 103 -15.20 4.34 10.33
C ALA A 103 -15.08 5.76 10.87
N ALA A 104 -14.30 6.61 10.21
CA ALA A 104 -14.16 8.00 10.61
C ALA A 104 -15.39 8.84 10.22
N ARG A 105 -16.09 8.44 9.17
CA ARG A 105 -17.23 9.22 8.63
C ARG A 105 -18.53 9.08 9.40
N PRO A 106 -18.90 7.91 9.91
CA PRO A 106 -20.21 7.72 10.51
C PRO A 106 -20.55 8.71 11.61
N ALA A 107 -19.56 9.07 12.44
CA ALA A 107 -19.81 10.03 13.51
C ALA A 107 -20.29 11.37 12.97
N ARG A 108 -19.66 11.86 11.90
CA ARG A 108 -20.09 13.13 11.29
C ARG A 108 -21.40 12.99 10.54
N SER A 109 -21.54 11.86 9.83
CA SER A 109 -22.74 11.61 9.05
C SER A 109 -23.97 11.50 9.93
N GLN A 110 -23.82 10.99 11.12
CA GLN A 110 -24.92 10.79 12.03
C GLN A 110 -25.40 12.06 12.72
N LYS A 111 -24.50 13.03 12.85
CA LYS A 111 -24.86 14.27 13.51
C LYS A 111 -26.06 14.97 12.92
N PRO A 112 -26.13 15.16 11.61
CA PRO A 112 -27.32 15.79 11.02
C PRO A 112 -28.59 15.01 11.29
N LYS A 113 -28.48 13.70 11.39
CA LYS A 113 -29.65 12.86 11.63
C LYS A 113 -30.18 13.00 13.05
N SER A 114 -29.27 13.17 13.96
CA SER A 114 -29.64 13.30 15.37
C SER A 114 -30.15 14.68 15.70
N ALA A 115 -29.95 15.60 14.84
CA ALA A 115 -30.47 16.94 15.01
C ALA A 115 -32.01 17.02 14.73
#